data_5a4d1e25a1c00d2d758d6110d0c7c29e
#
_entry.id   5a4d1e25a1c00d2d758d6110d0c7c29e
#
_cell.length_a   1.000
_cell.length_b   1.000
_cell.length_c   1.000
_cell.angle_alpha   90.00
_cell.angle_beta   90.00
_cell.angle_gamma   90.00
#
_symmetry.space_group_name_H-M   'P 1'
#
loop_
_entity.id
_entity.type
_entity.pdbx_description
1 polymer ?
#
loop_
_entity_poly.entity_id
_entity_poly.type
_entity_poly.pdbx_seq_one_letter_code
_entity_poly.pdbx_strand_id
1 'polypeptide(L)'
;MAASGSLTTPGYLHRGLDELFRMAREEPLTPRCTRFLFVRHGETDGNHARIFQTAEQPLNARGLAQAEAASEALKGECIERIVSSTMPRAWVTAEILGRPHSLAPEPEEGLRERWFGDLVGKSSADHDWRDAPPNGEALDFFVRRARQGIERALSLADTKHSTLVAHGGILYVLGPTLGIDLETHHLANATPLIFERDGTRWRARRLADIGADSDNVS
;
A
#
# COMPACT_ATOMS: atom_id res chain seq x y z
N MET A 1 16.02 31.34 -2.92
CA MET A 1 16.92 30.18 -3.05
C MET A 1 16.38 29.10 -2.13
N ALA A 2 15.62 28.17 -2.67
CA ALA A 2 15.06 27.06 -1.90
C ALA A 2 16.11 25.93 -1.88
N ALA A 3 16.50 25.50 -0.69
CA ALA A 3 17.45 24.42 -0.49
C ALA A 3 16.88 23.12 -1.04
N SER A 4 17.53 22.54 -2.04
CA SER A 4 17.32 21.19 -2.54
C SER A 4 17.79 20.22 -1.45
N GLY A 5 16.86 19.74 -0.64
CA GLY A 5 17.10 18.66 0.29
C GLY A 5 17.32 17.36 -0.49
N SER A 6 18.55 16.88 -0.50
CA SER A 6 18.93 15.58 -1.05
C SER A 6 18.19 14.48 -0.30
N LEU A 7 17.30 13.76 -0.99
CA LEU A 7 16.68 12.54 -0.49
C LEU A 7 17.71 11.40 -0.50
N THR A 8 18.58 11.36 0.48
CA THR A 8 19.40 10.19 0.78
C THR A 8 18.58 9.25 1.67
N THR A 9 17.80 8.38 1.06
CA THR A 9 17.11 7.31 1.78
C THR A 9 18.01 6.08 1.83
N PRO A 10 18.25 5.48 3.00
CA PRO A 10 19.10 4.30 3.11
C PRO A 10 18.40 3.06 2.53
N GLY A 11 18.93 2.51 1.46
CA GLY A 11 19.16 1.08 1.38
C GLY A 11 18.07 0.14 0.90
N TYR A 12 16.84 0.50 0.43
CA TYR A 12 15.89 -0.45 -0.16
C TYR A 12 14.87 0.17 -1.14
N LEU A 13 15.11 1.32 -1.65
CA LEU A 13 14.29 1.85 -2.74
C LEU A 13 14.78 1.25 -4.06
N HIS A 14 13.89 0.56 -4.77
CA HIS A 14 14.15 0.11 -6.14
C HIS A 14 14.57 1.31 -7.00
N ARG A 15 15.46 1.06 -7.97
CA ARG A 15 15.87 2.08 -8.93
C ARG A 15 14.65 2.61 -9.68
N GLY A 16 14.64 3.91 -9.98
CA GLY A 16 13.58 4.55 -10.76
C GLY A 16 12.29 4.87 -10.00
N LEU A 17 12.22 4.65 -8.68
CA LEU A 17 11.07 5.08 -7.87
C LEU A 17 10.96 6.60 -7.75
N ASP A 18 12.04 7.34 -7.93
CA ASP A 18 12.04 8.80 -8.02
C ASP A 18 11.10 9.30 -9.14
N GLU A 19 11.11 8.64 -10.28
CA GLU A 19 10.23 8.96 -11.40
C GLU A 19 8.77 8.62 -11.08
N LEU A 20 8.50 7.46 -10.46
CA LEU A 20 7.16 7.11 -9.98
C LEU A 20 6.63 8.18 -9.02
N PHE A 21 7.46 8.58 -8.04
CA PHE A 21 7.08 9.59 -7.05
C PHE A 21 6.84 10.96 -7.68
N ARG A 22 7.65 11.34 -8.68
CA ARG A 22 7.43 12.56 -9.44
C ARG A 22 6.07 12.55 -10.13
N MET A 23 5.78 11.48 -10.89
CA MET A 23 4.50 11.33 -11.59
C MET A 23 3.30 11.33 -10.62
N ALA A 24 3.41 10.63 -9.50
CA ALA A 24 2.34 10.57 -8.50
C ALA A 24 2.06 11.93 -7.84
N ARG A 25 3.09 12.78 -7.65
CA ARG A 25 2.93 14.13 -7.10
C ARG A 25 2.30 15.14 -8.08
N GLU A 26 2.38 14.88 -9.39
CA GLU A 26 1.81 15.77 -10.41
C GLU A 26 0.28 15.82 -10.36
N GLU A 27 -0.34 14.75 -9.91
CA GLU A 27 -1.80 14.66 -9.76
C GLU A 27 -2.18 14.29 -8.30
N PRO A 28 -2.09 15.22 -7.35
CA PRO A 28 -2.38 14.94 -5.95
C PRO A 28 -3.83 14.50 -5.75
N LEU A 29 -4.03 13.63 -4.76
CA LEU A 29 -5.35 13.21 -4.31
C LEU A 29 -5.87 14.14 -3.21
N THR A 30 -7.17 14.42 -3.27
CA THR A 30 -7.89 15.19 -2.24
C THR A 30 -9.05 14.37 -1.68
N PRO A 31 -8.78 13.28 -0.92
CA PRO A 31 -9.84 12.47 -0.34
C PRO A 31 -10.75 13.30 0.56
N ARG A 32 -12.05 13.02 0.55
CA ARG A 32 -13.02 13.68 1.44
C ARG A 32 -12.86 13.22 2.88
N CYS A 33 -12.47 11.95 3.09
CA CYS A 33 -12.19 11.43 4.41
C CYS A 33 -10.97 12.12 5.05
N THR A 34 -10.91 12.12 6.36
CA THR A 34 -9.76 12.63 7.15
C THR A 34 -8.90 11.51 7.71
N ARG A 35 -9.38 10.26 7.61
CA ARG A 35 -8.69 9.07 8.12
C ARG A 35 -9.09 7.85 7.29
N PHE A 36 -8.13 6.98 7.01
CA PHE A 36 -8.35 5.64 6.47
C PHE A 36 -7.17 4.72 6.83
N LEU A 37 -7.37 3.43 6.68
CA LEU A 37 -6.35 2.41 6.89
C LEU A 37 -5.82 1.89 5.56
N PHE A 38 -4.56 1.51 5.52
CA PHE A 38 -3.96 0.77 4.42
C PHE A 38 -3.21 -0.44 4.96
N VAL A 39 -3.40 -1.58 4.32
CA VAL A 39 -2.68 -2.82 4.66
C VAL A 39 -2.11 -3.42 3.38
N ARG A 40 -0.78 -3.58 3.32
CA ARG A 40 -0.16 -4.40 2.29
C ARG A 40 -0.48 -5.86 2.57
N HIS A 41 -0.78 -6.66 1.55
CA HIS A 41 -1.03 -8.10 1.68
C HIS A 41 0.04 -8.81 2.52
N GLY A 42 -0.31 -9.94 3.15
CA GLY A 42 0.62 -10.81 3.87
C GLY A 42 1.73 -11.37 2.98
N GLU A 43 2.77 -11.93 3.58
CA GLU A 43 3.93 -12.46 2.85
C GLU A 43 3.54 -13.59 1.88
N THR A 44 4.26 -13.63 0.76
CA THR A 44 4.21 -14.71 -0.24
C THR A 44 5.61 -15.29 -0.42
N ASP A 45 5.73 -16.45 -1.03
CA ASP A 45 7.05 -17.02 -1.37
C ASP A 45 7.84 -16.11 -2.33
N GLY A 46 7.13 -15.38 -3.21
CA GLY A 46 7.76 -14.42 -4.10
C GLY A 46 8.33 -13.20 -3.36
N ASN A 47 7.70 -12.75 -2.26
CA ASN A 47 8.29 -11.71 -1.40
C ASN A 47 9.57 -12.20 -0.73
N HIS A 48 9.52 -13.42 -0.16
CA HIS A 48 10.67 -14.03 0.50
C HIS A 48 11.84 -14.21 -0.47
N ALA A 49 11.57 -14.71 -1.67
CA ALA A 49 12.57 -14.96 -2.71
C ALA A 49 13.00 -13.69 -3.46
N ARG A 50 12.36 -12.53 -3.23
CA ARG A 50 12.59 -11.27 -3.95
C ARG A 50 12.49 -11.41 -5.47
N ILE A 51 11.41 -12.05 -5.92
CA ILE A 51 11.10 -12.23 -7.34
C ILE A 51 9.80 -11.51 -7.71
N PHE A 52 9.66 -11.16 -8.98
CA PHE A 52 8.39 -10.71 -9.53
C PHE A 52 7.39 -11.86 -9.55
N GLN A 53 6.17 -11.57 -9.10
CA GLN A 53 5.15 -12.59 -8.85
C GLN A 53 4.09 -12.62 -9.92
N THR A 54 3.49 -13.80 -10.13
CA THR A 54 2.26 -13.90 -10.92
C THR A 54 1.09 -13.19 -10.22
N ALA A 55 0.04 -12.94 -10.97
CA ALA A 55 -1.18 -12.38 -10.39
C ALA A 55 -1.80 -13.34 -9.36
N GLU A 56 -1.71 -14.64 -9.60
CA GLU A 56 -2.31 -15.73 -8.85
C GLU A 56 -1.50 -16.18 -7.62
N GLN A 57 -0.31 -15.60 -7.39
CA GLN A 57 0.55 -15.96 -6.26
C GLN A 57 -0.22 -15.84 -4.93
N PRO A 58 -0.40 -16.94 -4.16
CA PRO A 58 -1.10 -16.94 -2.88
C PRO A 58 -0.20 -16.45 -1.73
N LEU A 59 -0.81 -16.21 -0.57
CA LEU A 59 -0.08 -16.07 0.69
C LEU A 59 0.63 -17.39 1.02
N ASN A 60 1.82 -17.27 1.64
CA ASN A 60 2.45 -18.39 2.30
C ASN A 60 1.95 -18.55 3.76
N ALA A 61 2.40 -19.56 4.47
CA ALA A 61 1.99 -19.82 5.86
C ALA A 61 2.28 -18.62 6.78
N ARG A 62 3.42 -17.94 6.57
CA ARG A 62 3.79 -16.74 7.32
C ARG A 62 2.87 -15.58 7.00
N GLY A 63 2.53 -15.38 5.72
CA GLY A 63 1.60 -14.34 5.28
C GLY A 63 0.19 -14.50 5.86
N LEU A 64 -0.29 -15.76 5.97
CA LEU A 64 -1.55 -16.05 6.66
C LEU A 64 -1.47 -15.68 8.15
N ALA A 65 -0.41 -16.08 8.83
CA ALA A 65 -0.21 -15.72 10.25
C ALA A 65 -0.08 -14.19 10.46
N GLN A 66 0.59 -13.48 9.54
CA GLN A 66 0.67 -12.02 9.56
C GLN A 66 -0.70 -11.37 9.38
N ALA A 67 -1.54 -11.88 8.48
CA ALA A 67 -2.89 -11.37 8.26
C ALA A 67 -3.79 -11.60 9.50
N GLU A 68 -3.70 -12.76 10.17
CA GLU A 68 -4.42 -13.03 11.42
C GLU A 68 -3.96 -12.08 12.55
N ALA A 69 -2.65 -11.84 12.69
CA ALA A 69 -2.11 -10.89 13.66
C ALA A 69 -2.59 -9.45 13.39
N ALA A 70 -2.61 -9.03 12.12
CA ALA A 70 -3.14 -7.73 11.72
C ALA A 70 -4.64 -7.62 12.00
N SER A 71 -5.41 -8.69 11.76
CA SER A 71 -6.84 -8.77 12.08
C SER A 71 -7.09 -8.59 13.59
N GLU A 72 -6.27 -9.23 14.44
CA GLU A 72 -6.35 -9.06 15.89
C GLU A 72 -6.07 -7.61 16.30
N ALA A 73 -5.01 -7.01 15.75
CA ALA A 73 -4.64 -5.62 16.02
C ALA A 73 -5.74 -4.62 15.62
N LEU A 74 -6.51 -4.95 14.58
CA LEU A 74 -7.59 -4.09 14.06
C LEU A 74 -8.94 -4.25 14.75
N LYS A 75 -9.11 -5.22 15.66
CA LYS A 75 -10.40 -5.46 16.33
C LYS A 75 -11.00 -4.25 17.05
N GLY A 76 -10.13 -3.39 17.59
CA GLY A 76 -10.55 -2.16 18.28
C GLY A 76 -10.82 -0.98 17.35
N GLU A 77 -10.48 -1.10 16.08
CA GLU A 77 -10.69 -0.04 15.09
C GLU A 77 -12.12 -0.07 14.56
N CYS A 78 -12.70 1.10 14.38
CA CYS A 78 -13.98 1.22 13.71
C CYS A 78 -13.75 1.11 12.20
N ILE A 79 -13.98 -0.08 11.63
CA ILE A 79 -13.90 -0.35 10.19
C ILE A 79 -15.30 -0.60 9.68
N GLU A 80 -15.72 0.19 8.71
CA GLU A 80 -17.06 0.09 8.09
C GLU A 80 -16.99 -0.49 6.69
N ARG A 81 -15.78 -0.49 6.09
CA ARG A 81 -15.59 -0.92 4.70
C ARG A 81 -14.17 -1.41 4.47
N ILE A 82 -14.03 -2.47 3.70
CA ILE A 82 -12.74 -2.97 3.21
C ILE A 82 -12.78 -3.01 1.69
N VAL A 83 -11.87 -2.28 1.05
CA VAL A 83 -11.69 -2.28 -0.41
C VAL A 83 -10.37 -2.97 -0.74
N SER A 84 -10.42 -4.00 -1.57
CA SER A 84 -9.26 -4.84 -1.84
C SER A 84 -8.91 -4.93 -3.31
N SER A 85 -7.61 -5.02 -3.57
CA SER A 85 -7.12 -5.58 -4.84
C SER A 85 -7.71 -6.96 -5.07
N THR A 86 -8.04 -7.27 -6.32
CA THR A 86 -8.59 -8.57 -6.73
C THR A 86 -7.54 -9.69 -6.82
N MET A 87 -6.26 -9.40 -6.57
CA MET A 87 -5.21 -10.43 -6.52
C MET A 87 -5.35 -11.30 -5.27
N PRO A 88 -5.26 -12.67 -5.38
CA PRO A 88 -5.57 -13.59 -4.29
C PRO A 88 -4.88 -13.28 -2.96
N ARG A 89 -3.60 -12.91 -2.98
CA ARG A 89 -2.84 -12.55 -1.77
C ARG A 89 -3.40 -11.34 -1.02
N ALA A 90 -3.90 -10.33 -1.74
CA ALA A 90 -4.54 -9.17 -1.14
C ALA A 90 -5.98 -9.49 -0.72
N TRP A 91 -6.70 -10.23 -1.56
CA TRP A 91 -8.08 -10.63 -1.29
C TRP A 91 -8.20 -11.47 -0.04
N VAL A 92 -7.39 -12.54 0.10
CA VAL A 92 -7.38 -13.39 1.30
C VAL A 92 -6.97 -12.61 2.54
N THR A 93 -5.98 -11.69 2.42
CA THR A 93 -5.65 -10.78 3.52
C THR A 93 -6.87 -9.97 3.93
N ALA A 94 -7.59 -9.37 2.98
CA ALA A 94 -8.78 -8.56 3.24
C ALA A 94 -9.93 -9.36 3.88
N GLU A 95 -10.16 -10.60 3.43
CA GLU A 95 -11.15 -11.50 4.04
C GLU A 95 -10.83 -11.78 5.51
N ILE A 96 -9.55 -12.03 5.82
CA ILE A 96 -9.10 -12.26 7.19
C ILE A 96 -9.33 -11.01 8.06
N LEU A 97 -8.96 -9.82 7.55
CA LEU A 97 -9.15 -8.57 8.27
C LEU A 97 -10.64 -8.22 8.48
N GLY A 98 -11.51 -8.63 7.57
CA GLY A 98 -12.94 -8.36 7.64
C GLY A 98 -13.71 -9.19 8.68
N ARG A 99 -13.20 -10.37 9.05
CA ARG A 99 -13.91 -11.31 9.95
C ARG A 99 -14.39 -10.70 11.27
N PRO A 100 -13.52 -9.99 12.05
CA PRO A 100 -13.96 -9.40 13.32
C PRO A 100 -15.02 -8.32 13.18
N HIS A 101 -15.12 -7.72 12.01
CA HIS A 101 -16.03 -6.62 11.70
C HIS A 101 -17.29 -7.10 10.95
N SER A 102 -17.38 -8.39 10.62
CA SER A 102 -18.46 -8.97 9.80
C SER A 102 -18.57 -8.31 8.41
N LEU A 103 -17.42 -7.94 7.84
CA LEU A 103 -17.31 -7.28 6.53
C LEU A 103 -16.74 -8.23 5.49
N ALA A 104 -17.34 -8.23 4.30
CA ALA A 104 -16.75 -8.80 3.10
C ALA A 104 -15.95 -7.71 2.37
N PRO A 105 -14.79 -8.04 1.75
CA PRO A 105 -14.05 -7.07 0.95
C PRO A 105 -14.80 -6.74 -0.35
N GLU A 106 -14.67 -5.47 -0.78
CA GLU A 106 -15.16 -4.99 -2.06
C GLU A 106 -14.01 -4.95 -3.07
N PRO A 107 -14.21 -5.45 -4.30
CA PRO A 107 -13.13 -5.51 -5.28
C PRO A 107 -12.85 -4.16 -5.93
N GLU A 108 -11.56 -3.83 -6.08
CA GLU A 108 -11.09 -2.69 -6.87
C GLU A 108 -9.88 -3.10 -7.74
N GLU A 109 -10.11 -3.26 -9.04
CA GLU A 109 -9.08 -3.66 -10.01
C GLU A 109 -7.93 -2.66 -10.09
N GLY A 110 -8.20 -1.38 -9.87
CA GLY A 110 -7.19 -0.33 -9.84
C GLY A 110 -6.17 -0.48 -8.72
N LEU A 111 -6.46 -1.29 -7.68
CA LEU A 111 -5.53 -1.59 -6.59
C LEU A 111 -4.62 -2.79 -6.85
N ARG A 112 -4.66 -3.42 -8.04
CA ARG A 112 -3.74 -4.51 -8.41
C ARG A 112 -2.29 -4.00 -8.47
N GLU A 113 -1.34 -4.89 -8.17
CA GLU A 113 0.09 -4.58 -8.32
C GLU A 113 0.42 -4.32 -9.81
N ARG A 114 1.54 -3.62 -10.06
CA ARG A 114 2.08 -3.45 -11.40
C ARG A 114 2.32 -4.81 -12.05
N TRP A 115 1.89 -4.95 -13.29
CA TRP A 115 2.14 -6.16 -14.06
C TRP A 115 3.55 -6.11 -14.67
N PHE A 116 4.38 -7.07 -14.29
CA PHE A 116 5.79 -7.13 -14.70
C PHE A 116 6.04 -8.04 -15.91
N GLY A 117 4.99 -8.56 -16.57
CA GLY A 117 5.09 -9.32 -17.85
C GLY A 117 6.12 -10.44 -17.78
N ASP A 118 7.05 -10.46 -18.74
CA ASP A 118 8.08 -11.49 -18.89
C ASP A 118 9.17 -11.47 -17.80
N LEU A 119 9.10 -10.52 -16.86
CA LEU A 119 9.98 -10.49 -15.69
C LEU A 119 9.46 -11.35 -14.54
N VAL A 120 8.23 -11.85 -14.61
CA VAL A 120 7.69 -12.77 -13.61
C VAL A 120 8.62 -13.97 -13.41
N GLY A 121 8.92 -14.29 -12.14
CA GLY A 121 9.89 -15.32 -11.75
C GLY A 121 11.35 -14.87 -11.73
N LYS A 122 11.67 -13.68 -12.23
CA LYS A 122 13.03 -13.12 -12.18
C LYS A 122 13.23 -12.27 -10.93
N SER A 123 14.50 -12.03 -10.55
CA SER A 123 14.86 -11.17 -9.42
C SER A 123 14.29 -9.76 -9.59
N SER A 124 13.72 -9.24 -8.51
CA SER A 124 13.23 -7.85 -8.45
C SER A 124 14.27 -6.87 -7.86
N ALA A 125 15.44 -7.37 -7.43
CA ALA A 125 16.41 -6.57 -6.67
C ALA A 125 17.03 -5.43 -7.48
N ASP A 126 17.33 -5.66 -8.77
CA ASP A 126 18.03 -4.71 -9.62
C ASP A 126 17.16 -4.06 -10.69
N HIS A 127 15.85 -4.28 -10.63
CA HIS A 127 14.93 -3.72 -11.62
C HIS A 127 14.79 -2.20 -11.45
N ASP A 128 14.90 -1.49 -12.60
CA ASP A 128 14.59 -0.08 -12.65
C ASP A 128 13.09 0.10 -12.97
N TRP A 129 12.37 0.77 -12.08
CA TRP A 129 10.92 0.98 -12.23
C TRP A 129 10.53 1.82 -13.44
N ARG A 130 11.48 2.60 -14.00
CA ARG A 130 11.29 3.36 -15.25
C ARG A 130 11.16 2.46 -16.47
N ASP A 131 11.78 1.28 -16.41
CA ASP A 131 11.75 0.34 -17.53
C ASP A 131 10.34 -0.25 -17.71
N ALA A 132 9.86 -0.25 -18.94
CA ALA A 132 8.65 -0.97 -19.30
C ALA A 132 9.00 -2.47 -19.44
N PRO A 133 8.46 -3.36 -18.58
CA PRO A 133 8.70 -4.77 -18.72
C PRO A 133 8.13 -5.30 -20.05
N PRO A 134 8.84 -6.17 -20.77
CA PRO A 134 8.25 -6.81 -21.96
C PRO A 134 6.93 -7.50 -21.59
N ASN A 135 5.88 -7.27 -22.37
CA ASN A 135 4.50 -7.73 -22.11
C ASN A 135 3.96 -7.31 -20.75
N GLY A 136 4.57 -6.32 -20.11
CA GLY A 136 4.17 -5.78 -18.81
C GLY A 136 3.53 -4.39 -18.91
N GLU A 137 3.27 -3.81 -17.75
CA GLU A 137 2.61 -2.52 -17.62
C GLU A 137 3.64 -1.38 -17.60
N ALA A 138 3.49 -0.38 -18.49
CA ALA A 138 4.31 0.82 -18.47
C ALA A 138 4.10 1.62 -17.19
N LEU A 139 5.11 2.36 -16.73
CA LEU A 139 5.08 3.04 -15.45
C LEU A 139 3.97 4.09 -15.36
N ASP A 140 3.82 4.90 -16.40
CA ASP A 140 2.80 5.95 -16.48
C ASP A 140 1.38 5.39 -16.44
N PHE A 141 1.15 4.26 -17.13
CA PHE A 141 -0.13 3.56 -17.09
C PHE A 141 -0.42 3.02 -15.70
N PHE A 142 0.56 2.39 -15.04
CA PHE A 142 0.45 1.90 -13.69
C PHE A 142 0.09 3.02 -12.69
N VAL A 143 0.85 4.12 -12.71
CA VAL A 143 0.61 5.26 -11.80
C VAL A 143 -0.78 5.83 -11.97
N ARG A 144 -1.23 6.04 -13.21
CA ARG A 144 -2.57 6.56 -13.52
C ARG A 144 -3.67 5.62 -13.06
N ARG A 145 -3.56 4.31 -13.36
CA ARG A 145 -4.53 3.30 -12.96
C ARG A 145 -4.60 3.16 -11.43
N ALA A 146 -3.45 3.08 -10.77
CA ALA A 146 -3.36 2.97 -9.32
C ALA A 146 -3.99 4.20 -8.64
N ARG A 147 -3.64 5.41 -9.10
CA ARG A 147 -4.21 6.66 -8.59
C ARG A 147 -5.74 6.66 -8.71
N GLN A 148 -6.28 6.29 -9.88
CA GLN A 148 -7.72 6.22 -10.09
C GLN A 148 -8.39 5.16 -9.20
N GLY A 149 -7.75 3.99 -9.01
CA GLY A 149 -8.24 2.96 -8.11
C GLY A 149 -8.28 3.43 -6.65
N ILE A 150 -7.23 4.09 -6.19
CA ILE A 150 -7.18 4.70 -4.85
C ILE A 150 -8.29 5.76 -4.71
N GLU A 151 -8.46 6.63 -5.70
CA GLU A 151 -9.49 7.66 -5.69
C GLU A 151 -10.89 7.06 -5.59
N ARG A 152 -11.22 6.01 -6.38
CA ARG A 152 -12.50 5.31 -6.27
C ARG A 152 -12.67 4.64 -4.90
N ALA A 153 -11.64 3.95 -4.42
CA ALA A 153 -11.68 3.30 -3.11
C ALA A 153 -11.93 4.29 -1.96
N LEU A 154 -11.38 5.50 -2.05
CA LEU A 154 -11.55 6.54 -1.04
C LEU A 154 -12.76 7.44 -1.26
N SER A 155 -13.26 7.62 -2.50
CA SER A 155 -14.40 8.49 -2.80
C SER A 155 -15.74 7.92 -2.35
N LEU A 156 -15.86 6.59 -2.35
CA LEU A 156 -17.03 5.89 -1.81
C LEU A 156 -17.07 5.94 -0.27
N ALA A 157 -15.99 6.41 0.35
CA ALA A 157 -15.88 6.62 1.78
C ALA A 157 -16.28 8.08 2.12
N ASP A 158 -17.56 8.41 2.07
CA ASP A 158 -18.08 9.52 2.89
C ASP A 158 -17.89 9.21 4.38
N THR A 159 -17.50 7.99 4.70
CA THR A 159 -17.29 7.46 6.04
C THR A 159 -15.82 7.35 6.36
N LYS A 160 -15.50 7.70 7.56
CA LYS A 160 -14.17 7.90 8.15
C LYS A 160 -13.33 6.61 8.29
N HIS A 161 -13.85 5.44 7.89
CA HIS A 161 -13.38 4.16 8.39
C HIS A 161 -13.18 3.10 7.29
N SER A 162 -12.64 3.51 6.15
CA SER A 162 -12.27 2.58 5.06
C SER A 162 -10.90 1.99 5.28
N THR A 163 -10.76 0.70 4.96
CA THR A 163 -9.48 0.00 4.90
C THR A 163 -9.19 -0.42 3.46
N LEU A 164 -8.04 -0.02 2.94
CA LEU A 164 -7.54 -0.45 1.63
C LEU A 164 -6.56 -1.60 1.83
N VAL A 165 -6.76 -2.70 1.10
CA VAL A 165 -5.84 -3.85 1.11
C VAL A 165 -5.25 -4.03 -0.28
N ALA A 166 -3.93 -3.84 -0.40
CA ALA A 166 -3.27 -3.82 -1.69
C ALA A 166 -1.79 -4.25 -1.63
N HIS A 167 -0.91 -3.60 -2.37
CA HIS A 167 0.46 -3.99 -2.65
C HIS A 167 1.46 -2.86 -2.41
N GLY A 168 2.76 -3.20 -2.47
CA GLY A 168 3.84 -2.23 -2.28
C GLY A 168 3.84 -1.14 -3.34
N GLY A 169 3.64 -1.50 -4.61
CA GLY A 169 3.57 -0.53 -5.70
C GLY A 169 2.41 0.46 -5.55
N ILE A 170 1.26 0.01 -5.05
CA ILE A 170 0.12 0.89 -4.75
C ILE A 170 0.47 1.88 -3.64
N LEU A 171 1.19 1.43 -2.62
CA LEU A 171 1.64 2.30 -1.54
C LEU A 171 2.64 3.36 -2.04
N TYR A 172 3.52 2.99 -3.00
CA TYR A 172 4.42 3.94 -3.65
C TYR A 172 3.69 5.03 -4.44
N VAL A 173 2.50 4.76 -4.96
CA VAL A 173 1.65 5.77 -5.59
C VAL A 173 0.89 6.57 -4.54
N LEU A 174 0.27 5.91 -3.55
CA LEU A 174 -0.56 6.53 -2.52
C LEU A 174 0.19 7.59 -1.70
N GLY A 175 1.38 7.27 -1.20
CA GLY A 175 2.15 8.20 -0.37
C GLY A 175 2.38 9.55 -1.05
N PRO A 176 3.06 9.58 -2.22
CA PRO A 176 3.34 10.84 -2.91
C PRO A 176 2.09 11.59 -3.39
N THR A 177 0.99 10.91 -3.78
CA THR A 177 -0.28 11.58 -4.14
C THR A 177 -0.91 12.31 -2.96
N LEU A 178 -0.59 11.92 -1.72
CA LEU A 178 -1.01 12.60 -0.48
C LEU A 178 0.07 13.55 0.07
N GLY A 179 1.20 13.70 -0.63
CA GLY A 179 2.33 14.51 -0.18
C GLY A 179 3.12 13.89 0.97
N ILE A 180 3.10 12.55 1.10
CA ILE A 180 3.80 11.81 2.16
C ILE A 180 5.05 11.14 1.58
N ASP A 181 6.18 11.32 2.24
CA ASP A 181 7.38 10.52 2.02
C ASP A 181 7.30 9.25 2.86
N LEU A 182 7.29 8.10 2.18
CA LEU A 182 7.17 6.79 2.83
C LEU A 182 8.55 6.30 3.27
N GLU A 183 8.59 5.71 4.44
CA GLU A 183 9.76 5.01 4.97
C GLU A 183 9.67 3.51 4.73
N THR A 184 10.81 2.81 4.77
CA THR A 184 10.87 1.35 4.52
C THR A 184 9.99 0.53 5.45
N HIS A 185 9.82 0.96 6.68
CA HIS A 185 8.96 0.26 7.65
C HIS A 185 7.47 0.31 7.30
N HIS A 186 7.03 1.28 6.48
CA HIS A 186 5.66 1.34 5.97
C HIS A 186 5.36 0.23 4.95
N LEU A 187 6.40 -0.39 4.38
CA LEU A 187 6.27 -1.42 3.33
C LEU A 187 6.17 -2.85 3.88
N ALA A 188 6.16 -3.04 5.20
CA ALA A 188 6.06 -4.36 5.79
C ALA A 188 4.75 -5.07 5.42
N ASN A 189 4.80 -6.39 5.20
CA ASN A 189 3.62 -7.18 4.88
C ASN A 189 2.64 -7.23 6.05
N ALA A 190 1.36 -7.15 5.76
CA ALA A 190 0.23 -7.17 6.70
C ALA A 190 0.41 -6.25 7.92
N THR A 191 1.08 -5.11 7.73
CA THR A 191 1.24 -4.11 8.78
C THR A 191 0.21 -3.01 8.57
N PRO A 192 -0.77 -2.84 9.47
CA PRO A 192 -1.77 -1.79 9.32
C PRO A 192 -1.14 -0.40 9.47
N LEU A 193 -1.36 0.43 8.46
CA LEU A 193 -0.99 1.84 8.44
C LEU A 193 -2.24 2.70 8.59
N ILE A 194 -2.15 3.70 9.43
CA ILE A 194 -3.15 4.76 9.54
C ILE A 194 -2.68 5.95 8.75
N PHE A 195 -3.53 6.39 7.83
CA PHE A 195 -3.41 7.66 7.14
C PHE A 195 -4.37 8.64 7.77
N GLU A 196 -3.86 9.73 8.29
CA GLU A 196 -4.63 10.78 8.96
C GLU A 196 -4.28 12.15 8.39
N ARG A 197 -5.30 13.01 8.28
CA ARG A 197 -5.15 14.38 7.81
C ARG A 197 -5.36 15.37 8.95
N ASP A 198 -4.33 16.18 9.20
CA ASP A 198 -4.38 17.33 10.10
C ASP A 198 -4.36 18.62 9.25
N GLY A 199 -5.49 19.31 9.22
CA GLY A 199 -5.70 20.42 8.28
C GLY A 199 -5.56 19.97 6.83
N THR A 200 -4.50 20.43 6.16
CA THR A 200 -4.19 20.07 4.77
C THR A 200 -3.11 18.98 4.64
N ARG A 201 -2.48 18.56 5.73
CA ARG A 201 -1.35 17.65 5.71
C ARG A 201 -1.78 16.24 6.07
N TRP A 202 -1.39 15.27 5.24
CA TRP A 202 -1.51 13.85 5.54
C TRP A 202 -0.28 13.32 6.25
N ARG A 203 -0.49 12.36 7.12
CA ARG A 203 0.56 11.58 7.79
C ARG A 203 0.24 10.11 7.71
N ALA A 204 1.27 9.26 7.64
CA ALA A 204 1.15 7.82 7.72
C ALA A 204 1.90 7.32 8.96
N ARG A 205 1.27 6.44 9.75
CA ARG A 205 1.88 5.81 10.94
C ARG A 205 1.46 4.35 11.01
N ARG A 206 2.28 3.48 11.56
CA ARG A 206 1.84 2.12 11.87
C ARG A 206 0.87 2.14 13.04
N LEU A 207 -0.15 1.30 12.99
CA LEU A 207 -1.11 1.17 14.09
C LEU A 207 -0.40 0.78 15.41
N ALA A 208 0.59 -0.09 15.36
CA ALA A 208 1.36 -0.53 16.53
C ALA A 208 2.16 0.59 17.23
N ASP A 209 2.43 1.70 16.54
CA ASP A 209 3.24 2.81 17.10
C ASP A 209 2.39 3.81 17.91
N ILE A 210 1.06 3.74 17.81
CA ILE A 210 0.14 4.73 18.44
C ILE A 210 0.12 4.61 19.97
N GLY A 211 0.47 3.42 20.52
CA GLY A 211 0.58 3.23 21.97
C GLY A 211 1.92 3.67 22.58
N ALA A 212 2.97 3.80 21.75
CA ALA A 212 4.32 4.12 22.23
C ALA A 212 4.55 5.62 22.49
N ASP A 213 3.79 6.49 21.81
CA ASP A 213 3.92 7.96 21.96
C ASP A 213 3.20 8.50 23.20
N SER A 214 2.29 7.74 23.80
CA SER A 214 1.53 8.17 25.00
C SER A 214 2.30 8.03 26.31
N ASP A 215 3.35 7.22 26.33
CA ASP A 215 4.13 6.96 27.56
C ASP A 215 5.33 7.90 27.75
N ASN A 216 5.54 8.84 26.82
CA ASN A 216 6.70 9.76 26.84
C ASN A 216 6.33 11.21 27.21
N VAL A 217 5.14 11.46 27.78
CA VAL A 217 4.71 12.73 28.35
C VAL A 217 4.37 12.52 29.82
N SER A 218 5.43 12.45 30.62
CA SER A 218 5.32 12.54 32.09
C SER A 218 6.50 13.36 32.63
#